data_0d8cb826269fb51ea7409b1a09475032
#
_entry.id   0d8cb826269fb51ea7409b1a09475032
#
_cell.length_a   1.000
_cell.length_b   1.000
_cell.length_c   1.000
_cell.angle_alpha   90.00
_cell.angle_beta   90.00
_cell.angle_gamma   90.00
#
_symmetry.space_group_name_H-M   'P 1'
#
loop_
_entity.id
_entity.type
_entity.pdbx_description
1 polymer ?
#
loop_
_entity_poly.entity_id
_entity_poly.type
_entity_poly.pdbx_seq_one_letter_code
_entity_poly.pdbx_strand_id
1 'polypeptide(L)'
;MNRNTPDALAPDQQPLLAAWQQHTYAEFVLKDADAALATMTENPYLLMIATGTACAGRAAVREYYADHFLPAIPPDLDLESLSQTIGSDRLVEEMAVRFTHTIEMDWLLPTLRPTGRRAEFIIAAVIGFENGKVAHEHIYWDQATVLSQLGVLDHPLAGGGMGSAAKLLSLR
;
A
#
# COMPACT_ATOMS: atom_id res chain seq x y z
N MET A 1 -20.50 -12.37 23.98
CA MET A 1 -20.37 -11.31 22.98
C MET A 1 -19.96 -11.98 21.67
N ASN A 2 -20.81 -11.92 20.66
CA ASN A 2 -20.63 -12.61 19.39
C ASN A 2 -19.36 -12.13 18.71
N ARG A 3 -18.42 -13.03 18.49
CA ARG A 3 -17.33 -12.79 17.53
C ARG A 3 -17.98 -12.77 16.16
N ASN A 4 -17.96 -11.62 15.50
CA ASN A 4 -18.37 -11.51 14.10
C ASN A 4 -17.57 -12.52 13.30
N THR A 5 -18.21 -13.60 12.86
CA THR A 5 -17.75 -14.32 11.68
C THR A 5 -17.78 -13.30 10.55
N PRO A 6 -16.70 -13.12 9.77
CA PRO A 6 -16.76 -12.20 8.64
C PRO A 6 -17.97 -12.62 7.79
N ASP A 7 -18.89 -11.68 7.56
CA ASP A 7 -20.00 -11.92 6.66
C ASP A 7 -19.44 -12.38 5.31
N ALA A 8 -20.03 -13.42 4.75
CA ALA A 8 -19.63 -13.87 3.41
C ALA A 8 -19.80 -12.70 2.44
N LEU A 9 -18.75 -12.42 1.65
CA LEU A 9 -18.79 -11.35 0.65
C LEU A 9 -20.02 -11.51 -0.26
N ALA A 10 -20.68 -10.39 -0.54
CA ALA A 10 -21.77 -10.37 -1.52
C ALA A 10 -21.25 -10.79 -2.90
N PRO A 11 -22.10 -11.37 -3.76
CA PRO A 11 -21.67 -11.88 -5.07
C PRO A 11 -20.98 -10.84 -5.97
N ASP A 12 -21.34 -9.57 -5.84
CA ASP A 12 -20.75 -8.44 -6.56
C ASP A 12 -19.42 -7.96 -5.99
N GLN A 13 -19.10 -8.30 -4.74
CA GLN A 13 -17.85 -7.93 -4.06
C GLN A 13 -16.70 -8.90 -4.37
N GLN A 14 -17.00 -10.17 -4.63
CA GLN A 14 -16.00 -11.20 -4.92
C GLN A 14 -15.12 -10.87 -6.14
N PRO A 15 -15.68 -10.38 -7.27
CA PRO A 15 -14.86 -9.99 -8.41
C PRO A 15 -13.93 -8.82 -8.12
N LEU A 16 -14.34 -7.87 -7.27
CA LEU A 16 -13.50 -6.72 -6.90
C LEU A 16 -12.33 -7.16 -6.04
N LEU A 17 -12.58 -8.05 -5.08
CA LEU A 17 -11.50 -8.63 -4.28
C LEU A 17 -10.51 -9.41 -5.16
N ALA A 18 -11.01 -10.22 -6.07
CA ALA A 18 -10.17 -10.98 -7.00
C ALA A 18 -9.33 -10.07 -7.91
N ALA A 19 -9.90 -8.96 -8.40
CA ALA A 19 -9.18 -7.97 -9.20
C ALA A 19 -8.06 -7.31 -8.39
N TRP A 20 -8.33 -6.95 -7.14
CA TRP A 20 -7.32 -6.40 -6.24
C TRP A 20 -6.20 -7.40 -5.93
N GLN A 21 -6.54 -8.64 -5.61
CA GLN A 21 -5.55 -9.70 -5.36
C GLN A 21 -4.67 -9.96 -6.59
N GLN A 22 -5.26 -9.95 -7.78
CA GLN A 22 -4.50 -10.10 -9.03
C GLN A 22 -3.55 -8.92 -9.25
N HIS A 23 -4.01 -7.70 -8.94
CA HIS A 23 -3.21 -6.49 -9.04
C HIS A 23 -1.99 -6.54 -8.11
N THR A 24 -2.21 -6.75 -6.82
CA THR A 24 -1.13 -6.85 -5.82
C THR A 24 -0.19 -8.03 -6.07
N TYR A 25 -0.69 -9.13 -6.63
CA TYR A 25 0.16 -10.23 -7.08
C TYR A 25 1.12 -9.79 -8.19
N ALA A 26 0.64 -9.00 -9.16
CA ALA A 26 1.48 -8.47 -10.23
C ALA A 26 2.57 -7.53 -9.70
N GLU A 27 2.24 -6.70 -8.69
CA GLU A 27 3.18 -5.77 -8.06
C GLU A 27 4.23 -6.47 -7.18
N PHE A 28 3.79 -7.27 -6.22
CA PHE A 28 4.68 -7.76 -5.16
C PHE A 28 5.29 -9.13 -5.43
N VAL A 29 4.66 -9.95 -6.27
CA VAL A 29 5.14 -11.30 -6.59
C VAL A 29 5.79 -11.35 -7.97
N LEU A 30 5.08 -10.92 -9.01
CA LEU A 30 5.64 -10.90 -10.36
C LEU A 30 6.64 -9.74 -10.56
N LYS A 31 6.43 -8.63 -9.86
CA LYS A 31 7.16 -7.36 -10.01
C LYS A 31 7.17 -6.90 -11.48
N ASP A 32 6.01 -6.95 -12.10
CA ASP A 32 5.81 -6.70 -13.52
C ASP A 32 4.80 -5.54 -13.72
N ALA A 33 5.31 -4.42 -14.20
CA ALA A 33 4.51 -3.20 -14.44
C ALA A 33 3.42 -3.41 -15.50
N ASP A 34 3.70 -4.19 -16.55
CA ASP A 34 2.71 -4.46 -17.60
C ASP A 34 1.61 -5.39 -17.10
N ALA A 35 1.95 -6.37 -16.26
CA ALA A 35 0.98 -7.23 -15.60
C ALA A 35 0.10 -6.44 -14.61
N ALA A 36 0.66 -5.52 -13.82
CA ALA A 36 -0.10 -4.63 -12.94
C ALA A 36 -1.06 -3.75 -13.76
N LEU A 37 -0.57 -3.11 -14.82
CA LEU A 37 -1.42 -2.30 -15.71
C LEU A 37 -2.54 -3.10 -16.38
N ALA A 38 -2.34 -4.37 -16.70
CA ALA A 38 -3.38 -5.21 -17.32
C ALA A 38 -4.64 -5.33 -16.44
N THR A 39 -4.48 -5.22 -15.12
CA THR A 39 -5.59 -5.23 -14.15
C THR A 39 -6.28 -3.88 -13.99
N MET A 40 -5.73 -2.81 -14.56
CA MET A 40 -6.22 -1.45 -14.43
C MET A 40 -7.08 -1.00 -15.62
N THR A 41 -7.84 0.06 -15.42
CA THR A 41 -8.65 0.72 -16.46
C THR A 41 -7.77 1.41 -17.54
N GLU A 42 -8.41 1.99 -18.55
CA GLU A 42 -7.69 2.72 -19.61
C GLU A 42 -7.09 4.06 -19.12
N ASN A 43 -7.68 4.67 -18.08
CA ASN A 43 -7.21 5.93 -17.51
C ASN A 43 -7.01 5.82 -16.00
N PRO A 44 -6.08 4.97 -15.53
CA PRO A 44 -5.84 4.78 -14.11
C PRO A 44 -5.10 5.97 -13.51
N TYR A 45 -5.20 6.15 -12.19
CA TYR A 45 -4.33 7.07 -11.47
C TYR A 45 -3.96 6.55 -10.07
N LEU A 46 -2.80 6.98 -9.60
CA LEU A 46 -2.28 6.71 -8.26
C LEU A 46 -2.03 8.00 -7.52
N LEU A 47 -2.26 7.99 -6.21
CA LEU A 47 -1.96 9.13 -5.34
C LEU A 47 -1.41 8.64 -4.00
N MET A 48 -0.15 8.94 -3.75
CA MET A 48 0.53 8.74 -2.46
C MET A 48 0.28 9.96 -1.58
N ILE A 49 -0.66 9.89 -0.68
CA ILE A 49 -1.14 11.06 0.09
C ILE A 49 -0.03 11.69 0.94
N ALA A 50 0.79 10.87 1.58
CA ALA A 50 1.81 11.37 2.51
C ALA A 50 2.97 12.11 1.81
N THR A 51 3.29 11.77 0.55
CA THR A 51 4.36 12.42 -0.23
C THR A 51 3.83 13.41 -1.26
N GLY A 52 2.54 13.34 -1.58
CA GLY A 52 1.93 14.12 -2.67
C GLY A 52 2.29 13.61 -4.06
N THR A 53 2.96 12.47 -4.17
CA THR A 53 3.30 11.84 -5.45
C THR A 53 2.03 11.38 -6.14
N ALA A 54 1.82 11.81 -7.38
CA ALA A 54 0.68 11.44 -8.20
C ALA A 54 1.10 11.12 -9.63
N CYS A 55 0.46 10.12 -10.22
CA CYS A 55 0.57 9.83 -11.64
C CYS A 55 -0.80 9.46 -12.21
N ALA A 56 -1.09 9.89 -13.43
CA ALA A 56 -2.38 9.70 -14.07
C ALA A 56 -2.22 9.29 -15.54
N GLY A 57 -3.07 8.34 -15.96
CA GLY A 57 -3.02 7.71 -17.29
C GLY A 57 -2.02 6.57 -17.38
N ARG A 58 -2.28 5.61 -18.26
CA ARG A 58 -1.52 4.36 -18.37
C ARG A 58 -0.01 4.55 -18.54
N ALA A 59 0.40 5.54 -19.34
CA ALA A 59 1.82 5.77 -19.59
C ALA A 59 2.56 6.21 -18.31
N ALA A 60 2.00 7.21 -17.58
CA ALA A 60 2.60 7.71 -16.35
C ALA A 60 2.56 6.66 -15.21
N VAL A 61 1.46 5.91 -15.11
CA VAL A 61 1.35 4.82 -14.12
C VAL A 61 2.34 3.69 -14.43
N ARG A 62 2.53 3.35 -15.72
CA ARG A 62 3.52 2.36 -16.13
C ARG A 62 4.95 2.79 -15.77
N GLU A 63 5.31 4.04 -16.09
CA GLU A 63 6.61 4.62 -15.76
C GLU A 63 6.84 4.59 -14.24
N TYR A 64 5.84 5.00 -13.46
CA TYR A 64 5.90 4.95 -12.00
C TYR A 64 6.16 3.53 -11.49
N TYR A 65 5.44 2.52 -11.97
CA TYR A 65 5.68 1.13 -11.58
C TYR A 65 7.06 0.64 -12.01
N ALA A 66 7.43 0.84 -13.27
CA ALA A 66 8.65 0.28 -13.85
C ALA A 66 9.93 0.92 -13.28
N ASP A 67 9.91 2.24 -13.05
CA ASP A 67 11.12 3.00 -12.78
C ASP A 67 11.23 3.49 -11.33
N HIS A 68 10.10 3.61 -10.60
CA HIS A 68 10.09 4.20 -9.26
C HIS A 68 9.61 3.25 -8.17
N PHE A 69 8.62 2.40 -8.43
CA PHE A 69 8.03 1.57 -7.40
C PHE A 69 8.64 0.17 -7.32
N LEU A 70 8.54 -0.62 -8.39
CA LEU A 70 8.95 -2.03 -8.37
C LEU A 70 10.46 -2.22 -8.10
N PRO A 71 11.37 -1.41 -8.68
CA PRO A 71 12.80 -1.51 -8.37
C PRO A 71 13.13 -1.06 -6.94
N ALA A 72 12.28 -0.23 -6.34
CA ALA A 72 12.45 0.35 -5.02
C ALA A 72 11.71 -0.40 -3.91
N ILE A 73 11.35 -1.65 -4.15
CA ILE A 73 10.80 -2.57 -3.14
C ILE A 73 11.96 -3.24 -2.39
N PRO A 74 12.13 -2.99 -1.07
CA PRO A 74 13.19 -3.63 -0.29
C PRO A 74 13.08 -5.15 -0.32
N PRO A 75 14.21 -5.88 -0.30
CA PRO A 75 14.20 -7.35 -0.40
C PRO A 75 13.53 -8.04 0.79
N ASP A 76 13.45 -7.37 1.94
CA ASP A 76 12.82 -7.85 3.17
C ASP A 76 11.45 -7.19 3.43
N LEU A 77 10.82 -6.60 2.39
CA LEU A 77 9.48 -6.05 2.54
C LEU A 77 8.50 -7.14 2.96
N ASP A 78 7.84 -6.91 4.09
CA ASP A 78 6.76 -7.74 4.62
C ASP A 78 5.46 -6.94 4.66
N LEU A 79 4.44 -7.46 4.00
CA LEU A 79 3.10 -6.90 3.93
C LEU A 79 2.10 -7.87 4.55
N GLU A 80 1.45 -7.44 5.63
CA GLU A 80 0.42 -8.21 6.31
C GLU A 80 -0.92 -7.50 6.20
N SER A 81 -1.89 -8.11 5.52
CA SER A 81 -3.27 -7.60 5.46
C SER A 81 -3.92 -7.68 6.85
N LEU A 82 -4.33 -6.54 7.39
CA LEU A 82 -4.97 -6.46 8.71
C LEU A 82 -6.49 -6.46 8.59
N SER A 83 -7.05 -5.74 7.64
CA SER A 83 -8.48 -5.70 7.37
C SER A 83 -8.77 -5.32 5.94
N GLN A 84 -9.94 -5.76 5.46
CA GLN A 84 -10.50 -5.37 4.18
C GLN A 84 -11.97 -5.01 4.33
N THR A 85 -12.37 -3.90 3.74
CA THR A 85 -13.77 -3.49 3.61
C THR A 85 -14.08 -3.26 2.15
N ILE A 86 -15.10 -3.96 1.63
CA ILE A 86 -15.44 -3.93 0.21
C ILE A 86 -16.86 -3.37 0.06
N GLY A 87 -16.98 -2.29 -0.72
CA GLY A 87 -18.24 -1.71 -1.16
C GLY A 87 -18.63 -2.18 -2.56
N SER A 88 -19.52 -1.44 -3.21
CA SER A 88 -19.98 -1.73 -4.57
C SER A 88 -18.96 -1.40 -5.67
N ASP A 89 -18.10 -0.40 -5.43
CA ASP A 89 -17.13 0.14 -6.39
C ASP A 89 -15.78 0.44 -5.76
N ARG A 90 -15.58 0.03 -4.50
CA ARG A 90 -14.43 0.44 -3.71
C ARG A 90 -14.01 -0.62 -2.70
N LEU A 91 -12.70 -0.72 -2.50
CA LEU A 91 -12.10 -1.53 -1.44
C LEU A 91 -11.20 -0.61 -0.59
N VAL A 92 -11.27 -0.80 0.72
CA VAL A 92 -10.28 -0.22 1.65
C VAL A 92 -9.56 -1.38 2.33
N GLU A 93 -8.23 -1.35 2.29
CA GLU A 93 -7.39 -2.33 2.98
C GLU A 93 -6.44 -1.64 3.95
N GLU A 94 -6.38 -2.15 5.16
CA GLU A 94 -5.35 -1.80 6.13
C GLU A 94 -4.26 -2.87 6.11
N MET A 95 -3.02 -2.46 5.94
CA MET A 95 -1.87 -3.37 5.89
C MET A 95 -0.78 -2.92 6.86
N ALA A 96 -0.19 -3.85 7.58
CA ALA A 96 1.09 -3.61 8.25
C ALA A 96 2.22 -3.76 7.23
N VAL A 97 3.08 -2.77 7.19
CA VAL A 97 4.26 -2.73 6.34
C VAL A 97 5.50 -2.75 7.20
N ARG A 98 6.42 -3.66 6.91
CA ARG A 98 7.69 -3.80 7.62
C ARG A 98 8.81 -3.94 6.63
N PHE A 99 9.91 -3.21 6.82
CA PHE A 99 11.11 -3.33 5.99
C PHE A 99 12.34 -2.78 6.70
N THR A 100 13.52 -3.11 6.18
CA THR A 100 14.77 -2.43 6.50
C THR A 100 15.13 -1.48 5.36
N HIS A 101 15.34 -0.20 5.65
CA HIS A 101 15.64 0.84 4.66
C HIS A 101 17.08 0.70 4.14
N THR A 102 17.29 -0.27 3.23
CA THR A 102 18.59 -0.63 2.64
C THR A 102 18.80 -0.12 1.22
N ILE A 103 17.74 0.37 0.57
CA ILE A 103 17.74 0.92 -0.79
C ILE A 103 17.00 2.27 -0.81
N GLU A 104 17.20 3.07 -1.84
CA GLU A 104 16.39 4.27 -2.08
C GLU A 104 14.95 3.87 -2.43
N MET A 105 13.98 4.58 -1.86
CA MET A 105 12.54 4.30 -1.97
C MET A 105 11.78 5.58 -2.28
N ASP A 106 11.89 6.09 -3.48
CA ASP A 106 11.34 7.38 -3.90
C ASP A 106 9.83 7.51 -3.65
N TRP A 107 9.12 6.41 -3.80
CA TRP A 107 7.69 6.36 -3.62
C TRP A 107 7.24 6.60 -2.16
N LEU A 108 8.08 6.22 -1.19
CA LEU A 108 7.81 6.32 0.25
C LEU A 108 8.65 7.41 0.92
N LEU A 109 9.92 7.50 0.53
CA LEU A 109 10.98 8.29 1.19
C LEU A 109 11.75 9.12 0.16
N PRO A 110 11.09 10.04 -0.57
CA PRO A 110 11.74 10.80 -1.63
C PRO A 110 12.98 11.52 -1.08
N THR A 111 14.09 11.43 -1.83
CA THR A 111 15.40 12.04 -1.52
C THR A 111 16.13 11.51 -0.28
N LEU A 112 15.57 10.55 0.46
CA LEU A 112 16.21 9.98 1.62
C LEU A 112 17.13 8.82 1.24
N ARG A 113 18.42 8.95 1.60
CA ARG A 113 19.39 7.87 1.43
C ARG A 113 19.11 6.73 2.42
N PRO A 114 19.45 5.48 2.06
CA PRO A 114 19.29 4.32 2.94
C PRO A 114 19.89 4.55 4.32
N THR A 115 19.09 4.34 5.36
CA THR A 115 19.50 4.52 6.76
C THR A 115 19.97 3.23 7.42
N GLY A 116 19.68 2.07 6.82
CA GLY A 116 19.89 0.74 7.39
C GLY A 116 18.98 0.43 8.59
N ARG A 117 18.02 1.31 8.91
CA ARG A 117 17.11 1.13 10.04
C ARG A 117 15.84 0.42 9.60
N ARG A 118 15.22 -0.26 10.57
CA ARG A 118 13.94 -0.94 10.37
C ARG A 118 12.77 0.02 10.63
N ALA A 119 11.72 -0.09 9.82
CA ALA A 119 10.46 0.60 10.03
C ALA A 119 9.28 -0.39 10.03
N GLU A 120 8.26 -0.07 10.83
CA GLU A 120 6.96 -0.73 10.84
C GLU A 120 5.87 0.35 10.95
N PHE A 121 4.91 0.34 10.04
CA PHE A 121 3.79 1.28 10.05
C PHE A 121 2.57 0.67 9.36
N ILE A 122 1.43 1.36 9.44
CA ILE A 122 0.20 0.92 8.79
C ILE A 122 -0.03 1.78 7.56
N ILE A 123 -0.37 1.12 6.46
CA ILE A 123 -0.91 1.74 5.25
C ILE A 123 -2.42 1.49 5.22
N ALA A 124 -3.19 2.50 4.83
CA ALA A 124 -4.55 2.35 4.36
C ALA A 124 -4.58 2.62 2.85
N ALA A 125 -4.93 1.61 2.08
CA ALA A 125 -5.11 1.69 0.63
C ALA A 125 -6.60 1.81 0.32
N VAL A 126 -6.98 2.85 -0.42
CA VAL A 126 -8.36 3.06 -0.91
C VAL A 126 -8.36 2.87 -2.42
N ILE A 127 -8.95 1.77 -2.85
CA ILE A 127 -8.94 1.31 -4.24
C ILE A 127 -10.31 1.55 -4.85
N GLY A 128 -10.36 2.26 -5.96
CA GLY A 128 -11.56 2.43 -6.75
C GLY A 128 -11.60 1.49 -7.94
N PHE A 129 -12.78 0.99 -8.28
CA PHE A 129 -12.98 0.07 -9.39
C PHE A 129 -13.97 0.65 -10.41
N GLU A 130 -13.68 0.41 -11.68
CA GLU A 130 -14.60 0.65 -12.80
C GLU A 130 -14.59 -0.57 -13.72
N ASN A 131 -15.77 -1.11 -14.02
CA ASN A 131 -15.93 -2.28 -14.89
C ASN A 131 -15.08 -3.49 -14.44
N GLY A 132 -14.96 -3.71 -13.12
CA GLY A 132 -14.20 -4.81 -12.54
C GLY A 132 -12.67 -4.66 -12.59
N LYS A 133 -12.16 -3.49 -12.97
CA LYS A 133 -10.73 -3.16 -13.00
C LYS A 133 -10.38 -2.07 -12.01
N VAL A 134 -9.14 -2.06 -11.55
CA VAL A 134 -8.61 -1.00 -10.69
C VAL A 134 -8.56 0.31 -11.50
N ALA A 135 -9.31 1.31 -11.03
CA ALA A 135 -9.36 2.63 -11.64
C ALA A 135 -8.41 3.60 -10.96
N HIS A 136 -8.28 3.51 -9.65
CA HIS A 136 -7.35 4.33 -8.90
C HIS A 136 -6.96 3.71 -7.56
N GLU A 137 -5.84 4.22 -7.03
CA GLU A 137 -5.34 3.92 -5.71
C GLU A 137 -4.99 5.21 -4.97
N HIS A 138 -5.52 5.36 -3.76
CA HIS A 138 -5.08 6.37 -2.81
C HIS A 138 -4.42 5.69 -1.63
N ILE A 139 -3.14 5.95 -1.43
CA ILE A 139 -2.33 5.29 -0.40
C ILE A 139 -2.01 6.27 0.72
N TYR A 140 -2.41 5.90 1.94
CA TYR A 140 -2.29 6.70 3.15
C TYR A 140 -1.35 6.03 4.14
N TRP A 141 -0.44 6.79 4.73
CA TRP A 141 0.35 6.37 5.88
C TRP A 141 0.78 7.57 6.71
N ASP A 142 1.25 7.31 7.92
CA ASP A 142 1.86 8.33 8.76
C ASP A 142 3.35 8.49 8.46
N GLN A 143 3.67 9.47 7.60
CA GLN A 143 5.03 9.76 7.20
C GLN A 143 5.91 10.18 8.38
N ALA A 144 5.34 10.89 9.36
CA ALA A 144 6.10 11.33 10.51
C ALA A 144 6.57 10.15 11.38
N THR A 145 5.70 9.15 11.56
CA THR A 145 6.06 7.89 12.24
C THR A 145 7.18 7.16 11.49
N VAL A 146 7.11 7.05 10.17
CA VAL A 146 8.18 6.41 9.37
C VAL A 146 9.51 7.14 9.53
N LEU A 147 9.53 8.46 9.34
CA LEU A 147 10.74 9.28 9.45
C LEU A 147 11.33 9.24 10.87
N SER A 148 10.49 9.19 11.89
CA SER A 148 10.94 9.05 13.30
C SER A 148 11.65 7.72 13.53
N GLN A 149 11.09 6.61 13.05
CA GLN A 149 11.70 5.28 13.19
C GLN A 149 13.04 5.17 12.43
N LEU A 150 13.13 5.82 11.28
CA LEU A 150 14.35 5.87 10.47
C LEU A 150 15.40 6.86 11.04
N GLY A 151 15.05 7.59 12.11
CA GLY A 151 15.96 8.53 12.80
C GLY A 151 16.29 9.77 11.98
N VAL A 152 15.35 10.20 11.14
CA VAL A 152 15.49 11.40 10.31
C VAL A 152 14.95 12.64 11.02
N LEU A 153 14.03 12.45 11.97
CA LEU A 153 13.52 13.56 12.78
C LEU A 153 14.45 13.83 13.97
N ASP A 154 14.72 15.11 14.25
CA ASP A 154 15.56 15.55 15.37
C ASP A 154 14.98 15.15 16.74
N HIS A 155 13.65 15.01 16.81
CA HIS A 155 12.96 14.59 18.02
C HIS A 155 12.07 13.37 17.73
N PRO A 156 12.21 12.28 18.50
CA PRO A 156 11.33 11.12 18.35
C PRO A 156 9.90 11.50 18.70
N LEU A 157 8.95 11.08 17.88
CA LEU A 157 7.53 11.30 18.13
C LEU A 157 7.04 10.35 19.25
N ALA A 158 6.36 10.91 20.23
CA ALA A 158 5.68 10.10 21.24
C ALA A 158 4.54 9.30 20.55
N GLY A 159 4.59 7.96 20.65
CA GLY A 159 3.58 7.07 20.08
C GLY A 159 3.83 6.58 18.65
N GLY A 160 4.82 7.16 17.93
CA GLY A 160 5.20 6.73 16.57
C GLY A 160 6.11 5.49 16.55
N GLY A 161 5.94 4.56 17.47
CA GLY A 161 6.81 3.40 17.61
C GLY A 161 6.36 2.18 16.79
N MET A 162 7.26 1.21 16.69
CA MET A 162 6.95 -0.13 16.19
C MET A 162 5.88 -0.79 17.08
N GLY A 163 5.08 -1.70 16.51
CA GLY A 163 4.04 -2.42 17.23
C GLY A 163 2.61 -1.90 17.00
N SER A 164 2.42 -0.93 16.09
CA SER A 164 1.08 -0.42 15.73
C SER A 164 0.18 -1.51 15.18
N ALA A 165 0.71 -2.42 14.37
CA ALA A 165 -0.02 -3.56 13.84
C ALA A 165 -0.47 -4.52 14.95
N ALA A 166 0.45 -4.91 15.85
CA ALA A 166 0.13 -5.77 16.99
C ALA A 166 -0.92 -5.12 17.90
N LYS A 167 -0.84 -3.80 18.12
CA LYS A 167 -1.83 -3.06 18.88
C LYS A 167 -3.20 -3.09 18.23
N LEU A 168 -3.28 -2.82 16.93
CA LEU A 168 -4.53 -2.89 16.17
C LEU A 168 -5.16 -4.29 16.25
N LEU A 169 -4.38 -5.35 16.04
CA LEU A 169 -4.83 -6.73 16.12
C LEU A 169 -5.31 -7.12 17.51
N SER A 170 -4.73 -6.57 18.58
CA SER A 170 -5.13 -6.84 19.96
C SER A 170 -6.47 -6.22 20.37
N LEU A 171 -6.96 -5.25 19.60
CA LEU A 171 -8.22 -4.53 19.87
C LEU A 171 -9.42 -5.10 19.10
N ARG A 172 -9.22 -6.14 18.30
CA ARG A 172 -10.27 -6.81 17.51
C ARG A 172 -10.98 -7.97 18.21
#